data_decb42d9c1bcbe2586e16e8d09050eb2
#
_entry.id   decb42d9c1bcbe2586e16e8d09050eb2
#
_cell.length_a   1.000
_cell.length_b   1.000
_cell.length_c   1.000
_cell.angle_alpha   90.00
_cell.angle_beta   90.00
_cell.angle_gamma   90.00
#
_symmetry.space_group_name_H-M   'P 1'
#
loop_
_entity.id
_entity.type
_entity.pdbx_description
1 polymer ?
#
loop_
_entity_poly.entity_id
_entity_poly.type
_entity_poly.pdbx_seq_one_letter_code
_entity_poly.pdbx_strand_id
1 'polypeptide(L)'
;MRRHYFSPKTGKACIGLHKIDGKYYFFNKYGIMKIVNTVDGKTTYYIGSDGVIQARKKGNTMYYANGKKKMNQTAYEYETLLRAKAVVAAITTPGMSQSEKFQTCYNWVIKHYYNTRRIFQNQTSWPALYANDYFLTGSQGGDCFSDSCTFAYLARALGYKNVYVCVDTDLFDDSGHCWAEINGLVYDPLFSEAKNYYKYFGATYASYGLSPIRRVRVN
;
A
#
# COMPACT_ATOMS: atom_id res chain seq x y z
N MET A 1 -14.15 24.43 0.12
CA MET A 1 -13.65 25.62 -0.60
C MET A 1 -13.35 25.25 -2.05
N ARG A 2 -13.80 26.03 -3.06
CA ARG A 2 -13.48 25.82 -4.47
C ARG A 2 -12.17 26.57 -4.79
N ARG A 3 -11.19 25.87 -5.37
CA ARG A 3 -9.89 26.46 -5.75
C ARG A 3 -9.80 26.57 -7.27
N HIS A 4 -9.34 27.72 -7.77
CA HIS A 4 -9.05 27.99 -9.17
C HIS A 4 -7.59 28.39 -9.31
N TYR A 5 -7.03 28.17 -10.49
CA TYR A 5 -5.73 28.70 -10.88
C TYR A 5 -5.89 29.43 -12.21
N PHE A 6 -5.39 30.66 -12.27
CA PHE A 6 -5.43 31.46 -13.47
C PHE A 6 -4.05 31.47 -14.11
N SER A 7 -4.01 31.27 -15.41
CA SER A 7 -2.75 31.31 -16.16
C SER A 7 -2.09 32.70 -16.03
N PRO A 8 -0.84 32.79 -15.56
CA PRO A 8 -0.16 34.09 -15.47
C PRO A 8 0.10 34.73 -16.81
N LYS A 9 0.05 33.95 -17.92
CA LYS A 9 0.23 34.46 -19.28
C LYS A 9 -1.05 35.03 -19.90
N THR A 10 -2.20 34.48 -19.58
CA THR A 10 -3.47 34.79 -20.26
C THR A 10 -4.55 35.33 -19.36
N GLY A 11 -4.38 35.25 -18.03
CA GLY A 11 -5.41 35.59 -17.04
C GLY A 11 -6.63 34.65 -17.03
N LYS A 12 -6.67 33.62 -17.90
CA LYS A 12 -7.81 32.68 -17.97
C LYS A 12 -7.68 31.58 -16.94
N ALA A 13 -8.81 31.09 -16.44
CA ALA A 13 -8.86 29.93 -15.55
C ALA A 13 -8.34 28.68 -16.27
N CYS A 14 -7.49 27.92 -15.59
CA CYS A 14 -6.98 26.65 -16.11
C CYS A 14 -8.09 25.58 -16.13
N ILE A 15 -8.15 24.79 -17.21
CA ILE A 15 -9.08 23.66 -17.41
C ILE A 15 -8.28 22.45 -17.83
N GLY A 16 -8.65 21.25 -17.33
CA GLY A 16 -7.93 20.00 -17.63
C GLY A 16 -6.63 19.87 -16.84
N LEU A 17 -5.65 19.23 -17.43
CA LEU A 17 -4.38 18.90 -16.80
C LEU A 17 -3.38 20.05 -16.93
N HIS A 18 -2.87 20.53 -15.80
CA HIS A 18 -1.85 21.57 -15.74
C HIS A 18 -0.68 21.20 -14.86
N LYS A 19 0.52 21.67 -15.20
CA LYS A 19 1.71 21.63 -14.35
C LYS A 19 1.93 23.02 -13.77
N ILE A 20 1.93 23.12 -12.43
CA ILE A 20 2.09 24.36 -11.67
C ILE A 20 3.17 24.11 -10.62
N ASP A 21 4.23 24.90 -10.58
CA ASP A 21 5.35 24.79 -9.64
C ASP A 21 5.90 23.36 -9.50
N GLY A 22 6.10 22.69 -10.66
CA GLY A 22 6.63 21.34 -10.72
C GLY A 22 5.62 20.22 -10.47
N LYS A 23 4.45 20.50 -9.92
CA LYS A 23 3.38 19.55 -9.58
C LYS A 23 2.29 19.54 -10.63
N TYR A 24 1.54 18.43 -10.72
CA TYR A 24 0.44 18.28 -11.67
C TYR A 24 -0.90 18.37 -10.95
N TYR A 25 -1.86 19.08 -11.57
CA TYR A 25 -3.22 19.32 -11.08
C TYR A 25 -4.21 19.10 -12.20
N PHE A 26 -5.44 18.76 -11.83
CA PHE A 26 -6.55 18.64 -12.77
C PHE A 26 -7.69 19.60 -12.40
N PHE A 27 -8.14 20.37 -13.38
CA PHE A 27 -9.26 21.31 -13.23
C PHE A 27 -10.43 20.85 -14.09
N ASN A 28 -11.63 20.90 -13.56
CA ASN A 28 -12.81 20.56 -14.33
C ASN A 28 -13.16 21.65 -15.37
N LYS A 29 -14.20 21.43 -16.15
CA LYS A 29 -14.66 22.37 -17.19
C LYS A 29 -15.03 23.78 -16.68
N TYR A 30 -15.22 23.94 -15.38
CA TYR A 30 -15.46 25.24 -14.73
C TYR A 30 -14.20 25.84 -14.09
N GLY A 31 -13.02 25.30 -14.36
CA GLY A 31 -11.78 25.75 -13.77
C GLY A 31 -11.60 25.40 -12.29
N ILE A 32 -12.42 24.52 -11.72
CA ILE A 32 -12.34 24.11 -10.30
C ILE A 32 -11.34 22.96 -10.17
N MET A 33 -10.35 23.13 -9.30
CA MET A 33 -9.34 22.12 -8.98
C MET A 33 -10.00 20.87 -8.37
N LYS A 34 -9.63 19.70 -8.87
CA LYS A 34 -10.04 18.40 -8.31
C LYS A 34 -9.15 18.02 -7.13
N ILE A 35 -9.79 17.54 -6.07
CA ILE A 35 -9.15 17.02 -4.83
C ILE A 35 -9.55 15.57 -4.55
N VAL A 36 -10.16 14.93 -5.53
CA VAL A 36 -10.56 13.51 -5.52
C VAL A 36 -10.15 12.86 -6.81
N ASN A 37 -9.96 11.54 -6.80
CA ASN A 37 -9.63 10.80 -8.00
C ASN A 37 -10.62 11.12 -9.12
N THR A 38 -10.10 11.34 -10.31
CA THR A 38 -10.88 11.86 -11.43
C THR A 38 -10.54 11.08 -12.70
N VAL A 39 -11.56 10.75 -13.47
CA VAL A 39 -11.41 10.13 -14.80
C VAL A 39 -11.61 11.20 -15.87
N ASP A 40 -10.69 11.22 -16.84
CA ASP A 40 -10.81 12.05 -18.03
C ASP A 40 -10.41 11.20 -19.26
N GLY A 41 -11.37 10.95 -20.12
CA GLY A 41 -11.23 10.01 -21.23
C GLY A 41 -10.81 8.60 -20.71
N LYS A 42 -9.70 8.08 -21.23
CA LYS A 42 -9.15 6.77 -20.82
C LYS A 42 -8.13 6.86 -19.68
N THR A 43 -8.00 8.02 -19.04
CA THR A 43 -7.02 8.25 -17.96
C THR A 43 -7.72 8.45 -16.63
N THR A 44 -7.35 7.67 -15.63
CA THR A 44 -7.68 7.93 -14.22
C THR A 44 -6.52 8.68 -13.58
N TYR A 45 -6.81 9.79 -12.93
CA TYR A 45 -5.87 10.57 -12.13
C TYR A 45 -6.09 10.25 -10.66
N TYR A 46 -5.05 9.78 -9.97
CA TYR A 46 -5.05 9.60 -8.53
C TYR A 46 -4.57 10.91 -7.89
N ILE A 47 -5.45 11.56 -7.15
CA ILE A 47 -5.26 12.94 -6.67
C ILE A 47 -5.28 12.92 -5.13
N GLY A 48 -4.28 13.55 -4.53
CA GLY A 48 -4.24 13.76 -3.08
C GLY A 48 -5.25 14.81 -2.61
N SER A 49 -5.49 14.87 -1.31
CA SER A 49 -6.38 15.87 -0.68
C SER A 49 -5.91 17.31 -0.88
N ASP A 50 -4.63 17.50 -1.17
CA ASP A 50 -4.03 18.80 -1.56
C ASP A 50 -4.29 19.19 -3.02
N GLY A 51 -4.88 18.28 -3.83
CA GLY A 51 -5.16 18.43 -5.25
C GLY A 51 -4.00 18.01 -6.17
N VAL A 52 -2.87 17.57 -5.62
CA VAL A 52 -1.71 17.13 -6.41
C VAL A 52 -1.96 15.75 -6.99
N ILE A 53 -1.75 15.61 -8.29
CA ILE A 53 -1.78 14.30 -8.96
C ILE A 53 -0.56 13.49 -8.52
N GLN A 54 -0.79 12.34 -7.94
CA GLN A 54 0.23 11.41 -7.46
C GLN A 54 0.60 10.35 -8.49
N ALA A 55 -0.41 9.85 -9.22
CA ALA A 55 -0.25 8.84 -10.27
C ALA A 55 -1.34 8.96 -11.33
N ARG A 56 -1.12 8.27 -12.45
CA ARG A 56 -2.11 8.13 -13.54
C ARG A 56 -2.23 6.68 -13.94
N LYS A 57 -3.45 6.24 -14.27
CA LYS A 57 -3.72 4.94 -14.86
C LYS A 57 -4.24 5.12 -16.29
N LYS A 58 -3.65 4.41 -17.25
CA LYS A 58 -4.14 4.28 -18.64
C LYS A 58 -4.30 2.80 -18.95
N GLY A 59 -5.53 2.34 -19.15
CA GLY A 59 -5.83 0.91 -19.18
C GLY A 59 -5.36 0.24 -17.88
N ASN A 60 -4.55 -0.81 -17.98
CA ASN A 60 -3.97 -1.52 -16.83
C ASN A 60 -2.57 -1.00 -16.42
N THR A 61 -2.07 0.05 -17.08
CA THR A 61 -0.72 0.55 -16.81
C THR A 61 -0.76 1.76 -15.89
N MET A 62 0.06 1.69 -14.85
CA MET A 62 0.29 2.80 -13.93
C MET A 62 1.48 3.66 -14.39
N TYR A 63 1.35 4.96 -14.19
CA TYR A 63 2.37 5.97 -14.49
C TYR A 63 2.55 6.92 -13.30
N TYR A 64 3.76 7.43 -13.12
CA TYR A 64 3.99 8.56 -12.23
C TYR A 64 3.19 9.80 -12.68
N ALA A 65 3.08 10.80 -11.82
CA ALA A 65 2.29 12.01 -12.05
C ALA A 65 2.57 12.72 -13.39
N ASN A 66 3.79 12.60 -13.94
CA ASN A 66 4.15 13.19 -15.22
C ASN A 66 3.52 12.45 -16.44
N GLY A 67 2.97 11.24 -16.23
CA GLY A 67 2.37 10.42 -17.28
C GLY A 67 3.36 9.82 -18.30
N LYS A 68 4.67 9.96 -18.07
CA LYS A 68 5.73 9.49 -19.00
C LYS A 68 6.40 8.21 -18.49
N LYS A 69 6.78 8.18 -17.23
CA LYS A 69 7.45 7.03 -16.60
C LYS A 69 6.43 6.04 -16.08
N LYS A 70 6.50 4.78 -16.52
CA LYS A 70 5.70 3.67 -15.99
C LYS A 70 6.12 3.36 -14.55
N MET A 71 5.17 2.93 -13.74
CA MET A 71 5.42 2.38 -12.41
C MET A 71 5.58 0.87 -12.49
N ASN A 72 6.33 0.29 -11.55
CA ASN A 72 6.49 -1.16 -11.43
C ASN A 72 5.31 -1.83 -10.68
N GLN A 73 4.28 -1.06 -10.35
CA GLN A 73 3.07 -1.52 -9.68
C GLN A 73 1.94 -1.70 -10.67
N THR A 74 1.11 -2.72 -10.47
CA THR A 74 -0.21 -2.79 -11.09
C THR A 74 -1.14 -1.75 -10.47
N ALA A 75 -2.25 -1.46 -11.14
CA ALA A 75 -3.29 -0.58 -10.56
C ALA A 75 -3.83 -1.13 -9.24
N TYR A 76 -4.00 -2.44 -9.16
CA TYR A 76 -4.48 -3.14 -7.96
C TYR A 76 -3.52 -2.98 -6.78
N GLU A 77 -2.22 -3.19 -6.99
CA GLU A 77 -1.19 -2.97 -5.96
C GLU A 77 -1.13 -1.51 -5.50
N TYR A 78 -1.23 -0.57 -6.44
CA TYR A 78 -1.24 0.86 -6.09
C TYR A 78 -2.47 1.24 -5.27
N GLU A 79 -3.65 0.76 -5.63
CA GLU A 79 -4.88 1.00 -4.88
C GLU A 79 -4.83 0.35 -3.48
N THR A 80 -4.23 -0.84 -3.36
CA THR A 80 -3.97 -1.47 -2.07
C THR A 80 -3.05 -0.62 -1.19
N LEU A 81 -1.98 -0.05 -1.78
CA LEU A 81 -1.12 0.88 -1.04
C LEU A 81 -1.86 2.15 -0.58
N LEU A 82 -2.79 2.67 -1.38
CA LEU A 82 -3.63 3.81 -0.95
C LEU A 82 -4.53 3.45 0.24
N ARG A 83 -5.09 2.23 0.27
CA ARG A 83 -5.87 1.73 1.42
C ARG A 83 -4.99 1.59 2.66
N ALA A 84 -3.79 1.03 2.52
CA ALA A 84 -2.82 0.95 3.61
C ALA A 84 -2.48 2.34 4.17
N LYS A 85 -2.28 3.35 3.31
CA LYS A 85 -2.07 4.75 3.74
C LYS A 85 -3.27 5.31 4.52
N ALA A 86 -4.48 4.98 4.11
CA ALA A 86 -5.68 5.40 4.83
C ALA A 86 -5.76 4.76 6.23
N VAL A 87 -5.43 3.46 6.35
CA VAL A 87 -5.35 2.79 7.65
C VAL A 87 -4.27 3.42 8.53
N VAL A 88 -3.05 3.61 8.01
CA VAL A 88 -1.97 4.30 8.76
C VAL A 88 -2.44 5.65 9.29
N ALA A 89 -3.08 6.46 8.44
CA ALA A 89 -3.59 7.78 8.84
C ALA A 89 -4.68 7.69 9.94
N ALA A 90 -5.46 6.62 9.95
CA ALA A 90 -6.53 6.40 10.94
C ALA A 90 -6.01 5.92 12.30
N ILE A 91 -4.92 5.12 12.33
CA ILE A 91 -4.42 4.47 13.54
C ILE A 91 -3.19 5.14 14.14
N THR A 92 -2.60 6.14 13.47
CA THR A 92 -1.42 6.87 13.94
C THR A 92 -1.67 8.37 14.03
N THR A 93 -0.89 9.06 14.86
CA THR A 93 -0.95 10.51 14.99
C THR A 93 0.32 11.18 14.46
N PRO A 94 0.27 12.49 14.10
CA PRO A 94 1.45 13.22 13.64
C PRO A 94 2.61 13.25 14.66
N GLY A 95 2.31 13.22 15.96
CA GLY A 95 3.31 13.26 17.04
C GLY A 95 4.05 11.94 17.27
N MET A 96 3.56 10.81 16.74
CA MET A 96 4.26 9.53 16.86
C MET A 96 5.55 9.52 16.05
N SER A 97 6.61 8.97 16.63
CA SER A 97 7.86 8.64 15.92
C SER A 97 7.60 7.57 14.84
N GLN A 98 8.56 7.39 13.94
CA GLN A 98 8.49 6.36 12.91
C GLN A 98 8.39 4.96 13.51
N SER A 99 9.13 4.70 14.60
CA SER A 99 9.10 3.41 15.30
C SER A 99 7.75 3.15 15.96
N GLU A 100 7.16 4.14 16.63
CA GLU A 100 5.83 4.03 17.24
C GLU A 100 4.75 3.77 16.20
N LYS A 101 4.78 4.47 15.06
CA LYS A 101 3.86 4.21 13.95
C LYS A 101 4.01 2.79 13.41
N PHE A 102 5.23 2.31 13.27
CA PHE A 102 5.52 0.96 12.78
C PHE A 102 4.98 -0.11 13.73
N GLN A 103 5.26 0.03 15.03
CA GLN A 103 4.74 -0.87 16.06
C GLN A 103 3.21 -0.81 16.17
N THR A 104 2.62 0.39 16.05
CA THR A 104 1.16 0.57 16.02
C THR A 104 0.53 -0.18 14.85
N CYS A 105 1.14 -0.10 13.66
CA CYS A 105 0.68 -0.85 12.49
C CYS A 105 0.78 -2.37 12.70
N TYR A 106 1.86 -2.85 13.29
CA TYR A 106 2.03 -4.27 13.61
C TYR A 106 0.98 -4.74 14.61
N ASN A 107 0.82 -4.00 15.69
CA ASN A 107 -0.17 -4.30 16.73
C ASN A 107 -1.61 -4.21 16.21
N TRP A 108 -1.87 -3.39 15.20
CA TRP A 108 -3.17 -3.35 14.55
C TRP A 108 -3.45 -4.65 13.80
N VAL A 109 -2.46 -5.24 13.14
CA VAL A 109 -2.62 -6.53 12.43
C VAL A 109 -2.86 -7.67 13.43
N ILE A 110 -2.02 -7.82 14.44
CA ILE A 110 -2.11 -8.95 15.40
C ILE A 110 -3.34 -8.92 16.32
N LYS A 111 -4.13 -7.86 16.31
CA LYS A 111 -5.41 -7.80 17.05
C LYS A 111 -6.56 -8.55 16.39
N HIS A 112 -6.39 -8.99 15.15
CA HIS A 112 -7.43 -9.66 14.41
C HIS A 112 -7.28 -11.17 14.55
N TYR A 113 -8.42 -11.87 14.69
CA TYR A 113 -8.40 -13.32 14.86
C TYR A 113 -8.02 -14.06 13.57
N TYR A 114 -7.48 -15.26 13.73
CA TYR A 114 -7.14 -16.15 12.62
C TYR A 114 -8.37 -16.55 11.82
N ASN A 115 -8.31 -16.42 10.49
CA ASN A 115 -9.37 -16.78 9.58
C ASN A 115 -8.82 -17.09 8.17
N THR A 116 -8.70 -18.37 7.85
CA THR A 116 -8.30 -18.81 6.51
C THR A 116 -9.42 -18.54 5.51
N ARG A 117 -9.13 -17.73 4.49
CA ARG A 117 -10.10 -17.32 3.47
C ARG A 117 -9.96 -18.06 2.16
N ARG A 118 -8.77 -18.54 1.85
CA ARG A 118 -8.43 -19.20 0.58
C ARG A 118 -7.16 -20.02 0.69
N ILE A 119 -7.04 -21.01 -0.18
CA ILE A 119 -5.78 -21.72 -0.40
C ILE A 119 -4.81 -20.78 -1.11
N PHE A 120 -3.55 -20.78 -0.69
CA PHE A 120 -2.51 -19.96 -1.30
C PHE A 120 -2.37 -20.27 -2.80
N GLN A 121 -2.35 -19.21 -3.59
CA GLN A 121 -2.06 -19.25 -5.02
C GLN A 121 -1.07 -18.15 -5.36
N ASN A 122 0.03 -18.54 -5.99
CA ASN A 122 1.09 -17.61 -6.39
C ASN A 122 0.73 -16.87 -7.71
N GLN A 123 -0.44 -16.21 -7.72
CA GLN A 123 -0.87 -15.40 -8.87
C GLN A 123 -0.25 -14.01 -8.84
N THR A 124 -0.33 -13.30 -9.96
CA THR A 124 0.13 -11.90 -10.05
C THR A 124 -0.54 -11.04 -8.98
N SER A 125 0.28 -10.22 -8.31
CA SER A 125 -0.17 -9.30 -7.23
C SER A 125 -0.82 -10.01 -6.03
N TRP A 126 -0.50 -11.28 -5.76
CA TRP A 126 -1.04 -11.98 -4.62
C TRP A 126 -0.80 -11.28 -3.26
N PRO A 127 0.34 -10.58 -3.01
CA PRO A 127 0.47 -9.85 -1.76
C PRO A 127 -0.59 -8.75 -1.59
N ALA A 128 -1.01 -8.11 -2.68
CA ALA A 128 -2.09 -7.13 -2.64
C ALA A 128 -3.45 -7.79 -2.39
N LEU A 129 -3.68 -8.99 -2.96
CA LEU A 129 -4.91 -9.75 -2.74
C LEU A 129 -5.09 -10.08 -1.26
N TYR A 130 -4.06 -10.65 -0.63
CA TYR A 130 -4.11 -11.02 0.78
C TYR A 130 -4.19 -9.80 1.71
N ALA A 131 -3.44 -8.72 1.43
CA ALA A 131 -3.56 -7.48 2.21
C ALA A 131 -4.99 -6.89 2.17
N ASN A 132 -5.71 -7.06 1.08
CA ASN A 132 -7.09 -6.60 0.95
C ASN A 132 -8.09 -7.44 1.76
N ASP A 133 -7.71 -8.58 2.33
CA ASP A 133 -8.53 -9.29 3.33
C ASP A 133 -8.78 -8.42 4.56
N TYR A 134 -7.82 -7.55 4.90
CA TYR A 134 -7.99 -6.55 5.95
C TYR A 134 -8.60 -5.25 5.44
N PHE A 135 -8.12 -4.74 4.31
CA PHE A 135 -8.47 -3.39 3.87
C PHE A 135 -9.87 -3.27 3.25
N LEU A 136 -10.43 -4.34 2.71
CA LEU A 136 -11.75 -4.33 2.04
C LEU A 136 -12.86 -4.97 2.87
N THR A 137 -12.55 -5.86 3.79
CA THR A 137 -13.56 -6.64 4.51
C THR A 137 -13.84 -6.12 5.92
N GLY A 138 -13.34 -4.94 6.27
CA GLY A 138 -13.55 -4.36 7.60
C GLY A 138 -12.80 -5.09 8.70
N SER A 139 -11.61 -5.60 8.40
CA SER A 139 -10.71 -6.18 9.39
C SER A 139 -11.28 -7.42 10.10
N GLN A 140 -11.82 -8.36 9.33
CA GLN A 140 -12.37 -9.61 9.86
C GLN A 140 -11.31 -10.72 10.07
N GLY A 141 -10.04 -10.35 10.22
CA GLY A 141 -8.95 -11.29 10.37
C GLY A 141 -8.51 -11.96 9.07
N GLY A 142 -7.45 -12.73 9.15
CA GLY A 142 -6.85 -13.47 8.05
C GLY A 142 -5.98 -14.62 8.56
N ASP A 143 -5.27 -15.24 7.66
CA ASP A 143 -4.24 -16.23 7.93
C ASP A 143 -2.84 -15.58 7.90
N CYS A 144 -1.78 -16.38 8.01
CA CYS A 144 -0.40 -15.87 7.95
C CYS A 144 -0.11 -15.06 6.67
N PHE A 145 -0.74 -15.40 5.54
CA PHE A 145 -0.60 -14.65 4.29
C PHE A 145 -1.26 -13.28 4.39
N SER A 146 -2.50 -13.23 4.87
CA SER A 146 -3.24 -11.96 5.03
C SER A 146 -2.56 -11.04 6.02
N ASP A 147 -2.12 -11.55 7.16
CA ASP A 147 -1.42 -10.81 8.20
C ASP A 147 -0.12 -10.19 7.69
N SER A 148 0.72 -11.03 7.11
CA SER A 148 2.04 -10.62 6.63
C SER A 148 1.97 -9.66 5.46
N CYS A 149 1.07 -9.91 4.50
CA CYS A 149 0.84 -9.00 3.38
C CYS A 149 0.29 -7.66 3.84
N THR A 150 -0.66 -7.66 4.77
CA THR A 150 -1.22 -6.43 5.35
C THR A 150 -0.13 -5.62 6.04
N PHE A 151 0.67 -6.25 6.90
CA PHE A 151 1.75 -5.55 7.57
C PHE A 151 2.80 -5.00 6.60
N ALA A 152 3.17 -5.78 5.58
CA ALA A 152 4.10 -5.32 4.54
C ALA A 152 3.57 -4.07 3.81
N TYR A 153 2.28 -4.02 3.46
CA TYR A 153 1.67 -2.84 2.86
C TYR A 153 1.60 -1.64 3.81
N LEU A 154 1.34 -1.85 5.11
CA LEU A 154 1.38 -0.79 6.13
C LEU A 154 2.80 -0.24 6.30
N ALA A 155 3.82 -1.11 6.36
CA ALA A 155 5.22 -0.68 6.39
C ALA A 155 5.59 0.12 5.13
N ARG A 156 5.12 -0.32 3.95
CA ARG A 156 5.31 0.42 2.70
C ARG A 156 4.63 1.79 2.72
N ALA A 157 3.43 1.87 3.28
CA ALA A 157 2.69 3.12 3.47
C ALA A 157 3.38 4.10 4.42
N LEU A 158 4.10 3.60 5.42
CA LEU A 158 4.96 4.37 6.32
C LEU A 158 6.26 4.86 5.66
N GLY A 159 6.55 4.43 4.40
CA GLY A 159 7.71 4.88 3.64
C GLY A 159 8.92 3.96 3.65
N TYR A 160 8.85 2.79 4.30
CA TYR A 160 9.92 1.79 4.20
C TYR A 160 10.11 1.34 2.74
N LYS A 161 11.37 1.21 2.30
CA LYS A 161 11.70 0.94 0.89
C LYS A 161 12.01 -0.52 0.61
N ASN A 162 12.65 -1.20 1.56
CA ASN A 162 13.02 -2.61 1.46
C ASN A 162 11.97 -3.44 2.20
N VAL A 163 10.83 -3.65 1.54
CA VAL A 163 9.69 -4.39 2.08
C VAL A 163 9.39 -5.56 1.16
N TYR A 164 9.35 -6.74 1.74
CA TYR A 164 9.05 -7.98 1.04
C TYR A 164 8.02 -8.80 1.82
N VAL A 165 7.30 -9.62 1.09
CA VAL A 165 6.53 -10.74 1.65
C VAL A 165 7.25 -12.02 1.26
N CYS A 166 7.46 -12.89 2.22
CA CYS A 166 8.23 -14.12 2.11
C CYS A 166 7.34 -15.32 2.40
N VAL A 167 7.52 -16.41 1.65
CA VAL A 167 6.83 -17.68 1.86
C VAL A 167 7.82 -18.83 1.79
N ASP A 168 7.57 -19.87 2.55
CA ASP A 168 8.35 -21.12 2.59
C ASP A 168 7.78 -22.21 1.69
N THR A 169 6.86 -21.85 0.82
CA THR A 169 6.27 -22.77 -0.17
C THR A 169 6.18 -22.12 -1.55
N ASP A 170 6.20 -22.92 -2.58
CA ASP A 170 5.81 -22.56 -3.97
C ASP A 170 4.58 -23.36 -4.43
N LEU A 171 4.05 -24.19 -3.58
CA LEU A 171 2.88 -25.05 -3.84
C LEU A 171 1.58 -24.27 -3.65
N PHE A 172 0.57 -24.68 -4.38
CA PHE A 172 -0.81 -24.20 -4.22
C PHE A 172 -1.51 -25.07 -3.15
N ASP A 173 -1.10 -24.90 -1.91
CA ASP A 173 -1.66 -25.60 -0.76
C ASP A 173 -1.78 -24.65 0.44
N ASP A 174 -2.34 -25.15 1.53
CA ASP A 174 -2.55 -24.43 2.78
C ASP A 174 -1.50 -24.75 3.86
N SER A 175 -0.47 -25.55 3.51
CA SER A 175 0.59 -25.96 4.44
C SER A 175 1.73 -24.94 4.57
N GLY A 176 1.82 -23.97 3.66
CA GLY A 176 2.87 -22.97 3.64
C GLY A 176 2.70 -21.89 4.71
N HIS A 177 3.82 -21.26 5.07
CA HIS A 177 3.85 -20.12 6.00
C HIS A 177 4.33 -18.85 5.32
N CYS A 178 3.85 -17.70 5.81
CA CYS A 178 4.11 -16.38 5.25
C CYS A 178 4.54 -15.40 6.33
N TRP A 179 5.52 -14.55 6.02
CA TRP A 179 5.96 -13.45 6.88
C TRP A 179 6.36 -12.22 6.08
N ALA A 180 6.42 -11.07 6.73
CA ALA A 180 6.97 -9.85 6.15
C ALA A 180 8.46 -9.73 6.46
N GLU A 181 9.23 -9.25 5.49
CA GLU A 181 10.62 -8.85 5.69
C GLU A 181 10.76 -7.35 5.43
N ILE A 182 11.22 -6.60 6.44
CA ILE A 182 11.43 -5.16 6.35
C ILE A 182 12.89 -4.86 6.74
N ASN A 183 13.64 -4.28 5.80
CA ASN A 183 15.06 -3.95 5.96
C ASN A 183 15.92 -5.14 6.41
N GLY A 184 15.57 -6.36 5.98
CA GLY A 184 16.32 -7.59 6.28
C GLY A 184 15.94 -8.26 7.61
N LEU A 185 15.00 -7.71 8.35
CA LEU A 185 14.45 -8.33 9.56
C LEU A 185 13.08 -8.95 9.29
N VAL A 186 12.80 -10.04 9.97
CA VAL A 186 11.56 -10.81 9.87
C VAL A 186 10.52 -10.27 10.85
N TYR A 187 9.33 -10.10 10.35
CA TYR A 187 8.12 -9.73 11.11
C TYR A 187 7.01 -10.73 10.79
N ASP A 188 6.65 -11.52 11.76
CA ASP A 188 5.64 -12.56 11.62
C ASP A 188 4.48 -12.29 12.57
N PRO A 189 3.42 -11.64 12.09
CA PRO A 189 2.30 -11.28 12.95
C PRO A 189 1.60 -12.49 13.57
N LEU A 190 1.38 -13.56 12.79
CA LEU A 190 0.70 -14.76 13.28
C LEU A 190 1.50 -15.44 14.40
N PHE A 191 2.82 -15.63 14.22
CA PHE A 191 3.65 -16.23 15.27
C PHE A 191 3.84 -15.30 16.47
N SER A 192 3.80 -13.98 16.26
CA SER A 192 3.82 -13.01 17.36
C SER A 192 2.57 -13.14 18.24
N GLU A 193 1.40 -13.31 17.64
CA GLU A 193 0.14 -13.51 18.35
C GLU A 193 0.09 -14.89 19.01
N ALA A 194 0.32 -15.95 18.23
CA ALA A 194 0.11 -17.32 18.66
C ALA A 194 1.21 -17.87 19.57
N LYS A 195 2.42 -17.33 19.53
CA LYS A 195 3.59 -17.90 20.21
C LYS A 195 4.31 -16.90 21.11
N ASN A 196 5.04 -15.92 20.51
CA ASN A 196 5.86 -14.97 21.26
C ASN A 196 6.09 -13.67 20.47
N TYR A 197 5.51 -12.58 20.96
CA TYR A 197 5.63 -11.27 20.33
C TYR A 197 7.09 -10.84 20.10
N TYR A 198 7.91 -10.90 21.14
CA TYR A 198 9.28 -10.37 21.09
C TYR A 198 10.21 -11.20 20.22
N LYS A 199 9.94 -12.49 20.08
CA LYS A 199 10.72 -13.39 19.23
C LYS A 199 10.47 -13.12 17.75
N TYR A 200 9.26 -12.74 17.38
CA TYR A 200 8.83 -12.66 15.97
C TYR A 200 8.61 -11.24 15.46
N PHE A 201 8.87 -10.22 16.30
CA PHE A 201 8.89 -8.82 15.93
C PHE A 201 10.33 -8.35 15.71
N GLY A 202 10.80 -8.35 14.46
CA GLY A 202 12.16 -7.95 14.09
C GLY A 202 13.21 -9.03 14.28
N ALA A 203 12.84 -10.29 14.08
CA ALA A 203 13.77 -11.42 14.15
C ALA A 203 14.82 -11.38 13.03
N THR A 204 16.00 -11.91 13.30
CA THR A 204 16.96 -12.26 12.24
C THR A 204 16.58 -13.62 11.66
N TYR A 205 17.00 -13.93 10.43
CA TYR A 205 16.79 -15.27 9.87
C TYR A 205 17.46 -16.37 10.69
N ALA A 206 18.60 -16.07 11.33
CA ALA A 206 19.27 -17.03 12.22
C ALA A 206 18.41 -17.40 13.45
N SER A 207 17.61 -16.48 13.97
CA SER A 207 16.73 -16.71 15.13
C SER A 207 15.32 -17.15 14.75
N TYR A 208 14.89 -16.86 13.51
CA TYR A 208 13.52 -17.15 13.05
C TYR A 208 13.34 -18.64 12.74
N GLY A 209 14.30 -19.26 12.07
CA GLY A 209 14.33 -20.71 11.79
C GLY A 209 13.64 -21.14 10.50
N LEU A 210 12.95 -20.24 9.78
CA LEU A 210 12.41 -20.50 8.44
C LEU A 210 13.20 -19.70 7.40
N SER A 211 13.28 -20.23 6.18
CA SER A 211 13.93 -19.58 5.05
C SER A 211 12.95 -19.44 3.88
N PRO A 212 12.96 -18.31 3.15
CA PRO A 212 12.00 -18.10 2.09
C PRO A 212 12.38 -18.91 0.84
N ILE A 213 11.42 -19.64 0.29
CA ILE A 213 11.47 -20.18 -1.08
C ILE A 213 11.14 -19.08 -2.08
N ARG A 214 10.20 -18.18 -1.71
CA ARG A 214 9.86 -16.99 -2.49
C ARG A 214 9.94 -15.74 -1.64
N ARG A 215 10.37 -14.68 -2.29
CA ARG A 215 10.49 -13.33 -1.71
C ARG A 215 9.97 -12.32 -2.72
N VAL A 216 8.82 -11.73 -2.45
CA VAL A 216 8.12 -10.81 -3.35
C VAL A 216 8.19 -9.40 -2.79
N ARG A 217 8.71 -8.48 -3.59
CA ARG A 217 8.81 -7.07 -3.19
C ARG A 217 7.45 -6.39 -3.22
N VAL A 218 7.11 -5.66 -2.17
CA VAL A 218 5.99 -4.73 -2.13
C VAL A 218 6.49 -3.35 -2.56
N ASN A 219 5.97 -2.86 -3.71
CA ASN A 219 6.43 -1.61 -4.35
C ASN A 219 5.62 -0.38 -3.91
#